data_29a4d3f8e35924e53b2335f5956a604e
#
_entry.id   29a4d3f8e35924e53b2335f5956a604e
#
_cell.length_a   1.000
_cell.length_b   1.000
_cell.length_c   1.000
_cell.angle_alpha   90.00
_cell.angle_beta   90.00
_cell.angle_gamma   90.00
#
_symmetry.space_group_name_H-M   'P 1'
#
loop_
_entity.id
_entity.type
_entity.pdbx_description
1 polymer ?
#
loop_
_entity_poly.entity_id
_entity_poly.type
_entity_poly.pdbx_seq_one_letter_code
_entity_poly.pdbx_strand_id
1 'polypeptide(L)'
;ITVDEKLYCEELSDNEHKVQYYPIMFSRLSGHELYSVKIINDTLLPRNYDERNELDEEEQEFTINNGYIIVPHKNESVEDFLLDPNSDDIPEDWYTIDKNGNRKFKKTYLDRFPKRVYFTIYGNLSKAQDTNNECIEGIYVPSPLKYDPTAKAIYSGSGKEWSKLSKIGSEGRSTATTVLSYENVIKMRNANVEPADCKVMTFVDARQDAALQSGHFNDFIRIGKIRSAIWNAVKEADEPIGSDRIARLVFKHLHL
;
A
#
# COMPACT_ATOMS: atom_id res chain seq x y z
N ILE A 1 -2.50 -11.97 8.25
CA ILE A 1 -2.53 -11.86 6.78
C ILE A 1 -2.81 -13.24 6.22
N THR A 2 -3.82 -13.37 5.38
CA THR A 2 -4.12 -14.60 4.65
C THR A 2 -4.00 -14.33 3.15
N VAL A 3 -3.58 -15.33 2.39
CA VAL A 3 -3.56 -15.29 0.91
C VAL A 3 -4.82 -15.89 0.30
N ASP A 4 -5.65 -16.51 1.13
CA ASP A 4 -6.95 -17.01 0.73
C ASP A 4 -7.95 -15.86 0.67
N GLU A 5 -8.88 -15.87 -0.26
CA GLU A 5 -9.96 -14.88 -0.39
C GLU A 5 -11.01 -15.01 0.72
N LYS A 6 -10.58 -15.27 1.96
CA LYS A 6 -11.46 -15.34 3.13
C LYS A 6 -11.90 -13.93 3.51
N LEU A 7 -13.19 -13.77 3.74
CA LEU A 7 -13.78 -12.49 4.15
C LEU A 7 -13.80 -12.32 5.67
N TYR A 8 -13.73 -13.42 6.43
CA TYR A 8 -13.87 -13.42 7.89
C TYR A 8 -12.80 -14.26 8.58
N CYS A 9 -12.38 -13.80 9.76
CA CYS A 9 -11.53 -14.55 10.68
C CYS A 9 -12.41 -15.46 11.56
N GLU A 10 -12.42 -16.75 11.27
CA GLU A 10 -13.22 -17.72 12.02
C GLU A 10 -12.77 -17.86 13.48
N GLU A 11 -11.46 -17.75 13.74
CA GLU A 11 -10.86 -17.91 15.07
C GLU A 11 -11.23 -16.78 16.05
N LEU A 12 -11.50 -15.58 15.55
CA LEU A 12 -11.82 -14.39 16.33
C LEU A 12 -13.30 -13.99 16.23
N SER A 13 -14.09 -14.72 15.43
CA SER A 13 -15.51 -14.47 15.25
C SER A 13 -16.33 -15.30 16.22
N ASP A 14 -17.41 -14.74 16.73
CA ASP A 14 -18.44 -15.44 17.50
C ASP A 14 -19.75 -15.59 16.71
N ASN A 15 -20.80 -16.11 17.36
CA ASN A 15 -22.09 -16.34 16.69
C ASN A 15 -22.83 -15.05 16.34
N GLU A 16 -22.47 -13.91 16.97
CA GLU A 16 -23.14 -12.62 16.81
C GLU A 16 -22.29 -11.63 16.02
N HIS A 17 -20.94 -11.74 16.13
CA HIS A 17 -20.00 -10.77 15.55
C HIS A 17 -18.92 -11.45 14.72
N LYS A 18 -18.77 -11.03 13.49
CA LYS A 18 -17.73 -11.52 12.56
C LYS A 18 -16.60 -10.52 12.44
N VAL A 19 -15.40 -10.95 12.81
CA VAL A 19 -14.18 -10.18 12.55
C VAL A 19 -13.84 -10.26 11.06
N GLN A 20 -13.75 -9.12 10.41
CA GLN A 20 -13.60 -9.04 8.95
C GLN A 20 -12.13 -8.98 8.54
N TYR A 21 -11.80 -9.61 7.41
CA TYR A 21 -10.56 -9.40 6.68
C TYR A 21 -10.77 -8.35 5.59
N TYR A 22 -9.82 -7.45 5.47
CA TYR A 22 -9.83 -6.41 4.45
C TYR A 22 -8.73 -6.67 3.41
N PRO A 23 -9.02 -6.55 2.10
CA PRO A 23 -8.00 -6.64 1.07
C PRO A 23 -6.94 -5.54 1.27
N ILE A 24 -5.67 -5.94 1.25
CA ILE A 24 -4.54 -5.03 1.41
C ILE A 24 -4.05 -4.56 0.05
N MET A 25 -3.87 -3.27 -0.06
CA MET A 25 -3.21 -2.59 -1.17
C MET A 25 -1.97 -1.86 -0.63
N PHE A 26 -0.99 -1.64 -1.48
CA PHE A 26 0.22 -0.91 -1.13
C PHE A 26 0.36 0.33 -2.00
N SER A 27 0.66 1.48 -1.40
CA SER A 27 1.06 2.65 -2.16
C SER A 27 2.32 2.34 -2.97
N ARG A 28 2.31 2.66 -4.26
CA ARG A 28 3.49 2.49 -5.11
C ARG A 28 4.59 3.50 -4.82
N LEU A 29 4.28 4.58 -4.13
CA LEU A 29 5.22 5.63 -3.78
C LEU A 29 5.88 5.39 -2.42
N SER A 30 5.09 5.12 -1.39
CA SER A 30 5.59 4.95 -0.01
C SER A 30 5.81 3.48 0.38
N GLY A 31 5.08 2.55 -0.24
CA GLY A 31 5.03 1.14 0.18
C GLY A 31 4.12 0.89 1.38
N HIS A 32 3.47 1.93 1.93
CA HIS A 32 2.53 1.80 3.04
C HIS A 32 1.28 1.03 2.63
N GLU A 33 0.70 0.27 3.56
CA GLU A 33 -0.52 -0.49 3.34
C GLU A 33 -1.78 0.39 3.43
N LEU A 34 -2.73 0.09 2.56
CA LEU A 34 -4.06 0.65 2.53
C LEU A 34 -5.08 -0.50 2.50
N TYR A 35 -6.04 -0.51 3.39
CA TYR A 35 -7.08 -1.52 3.47
C TYR A 35 -8.28 -1.11 2.61
N SER A 36 -8.61 -1.90 1.59
CA SER A 36 -9.71 -1.60 0.67
C SER A 36 -11.07 -1.84 1.32
N VAL A 37 -11.89 -0.80 1.42
CA VAL A 37 -13.16 -0.82 2.15
C VAL A 37 -14.29 -0.17 1.37
N LYS A 38 -15.51 -0.57 1.71
CA LYS A 38 -16.75 0.17 1.42
C LYS A 38 -17.48 0.47 2.74
N ILE A 39 -18.06 1.66 2.84
CA ILE A 39 -18.85 2.06 4.00
C ILE A 39 -20.33 2.00 3.60
N ILE A 40 -21.10 1.21 4.33
CA ILE A 40 -22.55 1.08 4.19
C ILE A 40 -23.16 1.18 5.59
N ASN A 41 -24.08 2.10 5.82
CA ASN A 41 -24.76 2.26 7.11
C ASN A 41 -23.82 2.32 8.33
N ASP A 42 -22.79 3.16 8.25
CA ASP A 42 -21.75 3.32 9.29
C ASP A 42 -20.98 2.02 9.62
N THR A 43 -20.93 1.07 8.67
CA THR A 43 -20.16 -0.16 8.80
C THR A 43 -19.13 -0.24 7.69
N LEU A 44 -17.87 -0.51 8.06
CA LEU A 44 -16.79 -0.83 7.15
C LEU A 44 -16.92 -2.28 6.68
N LEU A 45 -17.04 -2.48 5.39
CA LEU A 45 -17.08 -3.79 4.76
C LEU A 45 -15.87 -3.97 3.83
N PRO A 46 -15.36 -5.18 3.64
CA PRO A 46 -14.33 -5.44 2.65
C PRO A 46 -14.82 -5.08 1.24
N ARG A 47 -13.94 -4.48 0.44
CA ARG A 47 -14.20 -4.20 -0.96
C ARG A 47 -13.12 -4.86 -1.81
N ASN A 48 -13.54 -5.73 -2.76
CA ASN A 48 -12.63 -6.23 -3.77
C ASN A 48 -12.22 -5.08 -4.69
N TYR A 49 -10.93 -5.00 -4.98
CA TYR A 49 -10.36 -3.93 -5.82
C TYR A 49 -10.95 -3.91 -7.23
N ASP A 50 -11.27 -5.09 -7.76
CA ASP A 50 -11.81 -5.27 -9.12
C ASP A 50 -13.34 -5.07 -9.17
N GLU A 51 -14.00 -4.92 -8.01
CA GLU A 51 -15.41 -4.52 -7.98
C GLU A 51 -15.54 -3.12 -8.60
N ARG A 52 -16.02 -3.07 -9.82
CA ARG A 52 -16.49 -1.82 -10.42
C ARG A 52 -17.68 -1.34 -9.58
N ASN A 53 -17.91 -0.03 -9.56
CA ASN A 53 -19.13 0.54 -9.01
C ASN A 53 -20.34 0.19 -9.93
N GLU A 54 -20.51 -1.07 -10.25
CA GLU A 54 -21.74 -1.57 -10.82
C GLU A 54 -22.73 -1.60 -9.66
N LEU A 55 -23.36 -0.42 -9.46
CA LEU A 55 -24.58 -0.32 -8.69
C LEU A 55 -25.60 -1.16 -9.47
N ASP A 56 -25.90 -2.34 -8.97
CA ASP A 56 -27.14 -2.99 -9.35
C ASP A 56 -28.25 -1.99 -9.04
N GLU A 57 -29.12 -1.72 -10.01
CA GLU A 57 -30.17 -0.69 -9.91
C GLU A 57 -31.13 -0.94 -8.72
N GLU A 58 -31.05 -2.09 -8.08
CA GLU A 58 -31.82 -2.49 -6.89
C GLU A 58 -31.23 -2.03 -5.55
N GLU A 59 -29.95 -1.59 -5.48
CA GLU A 59 -29.30 -1.12 -4.24
C GLU A 59 -29.36 0.40 -4.06
N GLN A 60 -30.24 1.14 -4.74
CA GLN A 60 -30.35 2.60 -4.68
C GLN A 60 -30.79 3.18 -3.32
N GLU A 61 -31.08 2.35 -2.33
CA GLU A 61 -31.52 2.81 -1.00
C GLU A 61 -30.37 3.21 -0.07
N PHE A 62 -29.11 2.83 -0.39
CA PHE A 62 -27.97 3.06 0.50
C PHE A 62 -26.88 3.89 -0.16
N THR A 63 -26.34 4.87 0.58
CA THR A 63 -25.16 5.62 0.14
C THR A 63 -23.92 4.75 0.35
N ILE A 64 -23.37 4.18 -0.72
CA ILE A 64 -22.13 3.39 -0.68
C ILE A 64 -20.94 4.33 -0.88
N ASN A 65 -20.05 4.38 0.10
CA ASN A 65 -18.82 5.15 0.04
C ASN A 65 -17.61 4.22 -0.05
N ASN A 66 -17.05 4.10 -1.25
CA ASN A 66 -15.85 3.32 -1.50
C ASN A 66 -14.58 4.09 -1.12
N GLY A 67 -13.62 3.40 -0.54
CA GLY A 67 -12.37 4.04 -0.14
C GLY A 67 -11.34 3.07 0.40
N TYR A 68 -10.40 3.63 1.14
CA TYR A 68 -9.30 2.92 1.79
C TYR A 68 -9.20 3.37 3.24
N ILE A 69 -8.82 2.47 4.13
CA ILE A 69 -8.41 2.79 5.50
C ILE A 69 -6.89 2.67 5.60
N ILE A 70 -6.27 3.65 6.21
CA ILE A 70 -4.88 3.63 6.64
C ILE A 70 -4.87 3.57 8.16
N VAL A 71 -4.11 2.64 8.72
CA VAL A 71 -3.87 2.53 10.15
C VAL A 71 -2.42 2.95 10.40
N PRO A 72 -2.17 4.02 11.16
CA PRO A 72 -0.81 4.48 11.45
C PRO A 72 0.01 3.40 12.14
N HIS A 73 1.28 3.29 11.79
CA HIS A 73 2.25 2.45 12.49
C HIS A 73 2.61 3.05 13.85
N LYS A 74 3.30 2.27 14.71
CA LYS A 74 3.64 2.70 16.09
C LYS A 74 4.38 4.03 16.19
N ASN A 75 5.10 4.43 15.16
CA ASN A 75 5.91 5.65 15.13
C ASN A 75 5.27 6.79 14.32
N GLU A 76 4.02 6.63 13.90
CA GLU A 76 3.29 7.57 13.07
C GLU A 76 2.10 8.13 13.84
N SER A 77 1.72 9.35 13.56
CA SER A 77 0.52 10.00 14.09
C SER A 77 -0.55 10.10 13.01
N VAL A 78 -1.81 10.04 13.40
CA VAL A 78 -2.94 10.26 12.50
C VAL A 78 -2.85 11.63 11.81
N GLU A 79 -2.31 12.64 12.50
CA GLU A 79 -2.08 13.99 11.98
C GLU A 79 -1.15 14.00 10.76
N ASP A 80 -0.19 13.08 10.69
CA ASP A 80 0.77 13.00 9.58
C ASP A 80 0.10 12.66 8.25
N PHE A 81 -1.08 12.03 8.30
CA PHE A 81 -1.86 11.60 7.14
C PHE A 81 -2.98 12.55 6.75
N LEU A 82 -3.27 13.56 7.57
CA LEU A 82 -4.27 14.57 7.22
C LEU A 82 -3.69 15.59 6.25
N LEU A 83 -4.49 16.01 5.29
CA LEU A 83 -4.10 17.06 4.38
C LEU A 83 -4.32 18.43 5.04
N ASP A 84 -3.26 19.24 5.11
CA ASP A 84 -3.39 20.65 5.48
C ASP A 84 -4.01 21.43 4.30
N PRO A 85 -5.21 22.01 4.48
CA PRO A 85 -5.85 22.80 3.43
C PRO A 85 -5.05 24.03 2.98
N ASN A 86 -4.07 24.47 3.79
CA ASN A 86 -3.25 25.64 3.50
C ASN A 86 -1.89 25.26 2.91
N SER A 87 -1.64 23.97 2.65
CA SER A 87 -0.38 23.52 2.04
C SER A 87 -0.22 24.08 0.63
N ASP A 88 0.98 24.56 0.32
CA ASP A 88 1.36 25.02 -1.02
C ASP A 88 1.44 23.87 -2.04
N ASP A 89 1.46 22.63 -1.57
CA ASP A 89 1.52 21.43 -2.41
C ASP A 89 0.19 21.12 -3.10
N ILE A 90 -0.90 21.80 -2.70
CA ILE A 90 -2.24 21.55 -3.27
C ILE A 90 -2.36 22.28 -4.61
N PRO A 91 -2.70 21.55 -5.71
CA PRO A 91 -2.84 22.13 -7.04
C PRO A 91 -3.85 23.29 -7.09
N GLU A 92 -3.53 24.33 -7.85
CA GLU A 92 -4.40 25.49 -8.00
C GLU A 92 -5.76 25.13 -8.59
N ASP A 93 -5.85 24.08 -9.41
CA ASP A 93 -7.09 23.62 -10.01
C ASP A 93 -8.09 23.04 -9.00
N TRP A 94 -7.66 22.76 -7.76
CA TRP A 94 -8.53 22.33 -6.65
C TRP A 94 -9.27 23.48 -5.99
N TYR A 95 -8.86 24.73 -6.27
CA TYR A 95 -9.48 25.93 -5.72
C TYR A 95 -10.37 26.64 -6.74
N THR A 96 -11.30 27.42 -6.23
CA THR A 96 -11.98 28.49 -6.93
C THR A 96 -11.70 29.79 -6.20
N ILE A 97 -11.66 30.89 -6.92
CA ILE A 97 -11.57 32.23 -6.33
C ILE A 97 -13.00 32.73 -6.18
N ASP A 98 -13.40 33.10 -4.97
CA ASP A 98 -14.70 33.71 -4.73
C ASP A 98 -14.73 35.16 -5.23
N LYS A 99 -15.92 35.78 -5.18
CA LYS A 99 -16.12 37.18 -5.62
C LYS A 99 -15.31 38.20 -4.81
N ASN A 100 -14.79 37.78 -3.66
CA ASN A 100 -13.98 38.61 -2.75
C ASN A 100 -12.48 38.36 -2.88
N GLY A 101 -12.04 37.49 -3.83
CA GLY A 101 -10.66 37.15 -4.04
C GLY A 101 -10.13 36.05 -3.11
N ASN A 102 -10.97 35.43 -2.28
CA ASN A 102 -10.53 34.37 -1.38
C ASN A 102 -10.51 33.01 -2.09
N ARG A 103 -9.45 32.23 -1.83
CA ARG A 103 -9.34 30.84 -2.29
C ARG A 103 -10.35 29.96 -1.51
N LYS A 104 -11.17 29.20 -2.23
CA LYS A 104 -12.10 28.23 -1.67
C LYS A 104 -12.00 26.91 -2.41
N PHE A 105 -11.92 25.80 -1.67
CA PHE A 105 -11.90 24.47 -2.27
C PHE A 105 -13.16 24.19 -3.09
N LYS A 106 -13.00 23.57 -4.24
CA LYS A 106 -14.13 23.02 -5.01
C LYS A 106 -14.74 21.87 -4.22
N LYS A 107 -16.06 21.81 -4.12
CA LYS A 107 -16.78 20.73 -3.42
C LYS A 107 -16.32 19.34 -3.88
N THR A 108 -16.08 19.17 -5.18
CA THR A 108 -15.64 17.92 -5.80
C THR A 108 -14.35 17.36 -5.20
N TYR A 109 -13.47 18.21 -4.68
CA TYR A 109 -12.21 17.81 -4.04
C TYR A 109 -12.32 17.75 -2.53
N LEU A 110 -13.19 18.55 -1.91
CA LEU A 110 -13.40 18.55 -0.47
C LEU A 110 -13.85 17.18 0.03
N ASP A 111 -14.68 16.49 -0.74
CA ASP A 111 -15.14 15.13 -0.41
C ASP A 111 -14.08 14.06 -0.64
N ARG A 112 -12.91 14.42 -1.20
CA ARG A 112 -11.79 13.53 -1.48
C ARG A 112 -10.68 13.61 -0.45
N PHE A 113 -10.80 14.47 0.54
CA PHE A 113 -9.80 14.61 1.60
C PHE A 113 -9.81 13.43 2.55
N PRO A 114 -8.63 13.05 3.07
CA PRO A 114 -8.52 12.09 4.15
C PRO A 114 -9.34 12.54 5.37
N LYS A 115 -10.02 11.61 5.98
CA LYS A 115 -10.85 11.87 7.17
C LYS A 115 -10.45 10.92 8.28
N ARG A 116 -10.28 11.45 9.50
CA ARG A 116 -10.10 10.64 10.69
C ARG A 116 -11.36 9.83 10.95
N VAL A 117 -11.20 8.55 11.24
CA VAL A 117 -12.27 7.63 11.58
C VAL A 117 -11.89 6.74 12.75
N TYR A 118 -12.88 6.33 13.52
CA TYR A 118 -12.76 5.35 14.58
C TYR A 118 -13.63 4.16 14.24
N PHE A 119 -13.11 2.95 14.37
CA PHE A 119 -13.84 1.74 14.05
C PHE A 119 -13.42 0.58 14.95
N THR A 120 -14.33 -0.36 15.13
CA THR A 120 -14.07 -1.60 15.88
C THR A 120 -13.51 -2.69 14.97
N ILE A 121 -12.97 -3.77 15.54
CA ILE A 121 -12.53 -4.96 14.80
C ILE A 121 -13.67 -5.61 14.00
N TYR A 122 -14.92 -5.33 14.34
CA TYR A 122 -16.13 -5.78 13.62
C TYR A 122 -16.53 -4.84 12.48
N GLY A 123 -15.80 -3.74 12.27
CA GLY A 123 -16.06 -2.78 11.22
C GLY A 123 -17.07 -1.67 11.55
N ASN A 124 -17.62 -1.62 12.76
CA ASN A 124 -18.56 -0.56 13.14
C ASN A 124 -17.83 0.76 13.31
N LEU A 125 -18.29 1.81 12.61
CA LEU A 125 -17.77 3.16 12.76
C LEU A 125 -18.30 3.82 14.03
N SER A 126 -17.41 4.53 14.73
CA SER A 126 -17.74 5.36 15.90
C SER A 126 -17.51 6.84 15.59
N LYS A 127 -18.31 7.71 16.20
CA LYS A 127 -18.21 9.17 16.01
C LYS A 127 -17.08 9.80 16.86
N ALA A 128 -16.62 9.10 17.86
CA ALA A 128 -15.55 9.55 18.77
C ALA A 128 -14.76 8.36 19.28
N GLN A 129 -13.57 8.64 19.81
CA GLN A 129 -12.78 7.65 20.52
C GLN A 129 -13.57 7.19 21.76
N ASP A 130 -14.16 6.01 21.66
CA ASP A 130 -14.90 5.43 22.78
C ASP A 130 -13.90 4.73 23.70
N THR A 131 -13.66 5.29 24.87
CA THR A 131 -12.66 4.79 25.84
C THR A 131 -13.00 3.41 26.41
N ASN A 132 -14.24 2.95 26.23
CA ASN A 132 -14.73 1.65 26.73
C ASN A 132 -14.70 0.54 25.68
N ASN A 133 -14.54 0.86 24.41
CA ASN A 133 -14.46 -0.09 23.32
C ASN A 133 -13.06 -0.06 22.71
N GLU A 134 -12.58 -1.21 22.26
CA GLU A 134 -11.34 -1.37 21.51
C GLU A 134 -11.47 -0.74 20.12
N CYS A 135 -11.61 0.60 20.07
CA CYS A 135 -11.68 1.35 18.83
C CYS A 135 -10.29 1.56 18.26
N ILE A 136 -10.16 1.23 16.98
CA ILE A 136 -8.97 1.49 16.18
C ILE A 136 -9.14 2.87 15.56
N GLU A 137 -8.14 3.71 15.72
CA GLU A 137 -8.06 5.00 15.03
C GLU A 137 -7.40 4.82 13.67
N GLY A 138 -7.98 5.41 12.62
CA GLY A 138 -7.44 5.35 11.27
C GLY A 138 -7.86 6.53 10.42
N ILE A 139 -7.37 6.53 9.19
CA ILE A 139 -7.66 7.54 8.19
C ILE A 139 -8.44 6.89 7.06
N TYR A 140 -9.63 7.39 6.79
CA TYR A 140 -10.41 7.04 5.61
C TYR A 140 -10.03 7.93 4.43
N VAL A 141 -9.64 7.31 3.33
CA VAL A 141 -9.30 7.98 2.06
C VAL A 141 -10.30 7.56 1.00
N PRO A 142 -11.11 8.49 0.46
CA PRO A 142 -12.13 8.18 -0.54
C PRO A 142 -11.55 7.68 -1.86
N SER A 143 -12.22 6.70 -2.49
CA SER A 143 -11.96 6.25 -3.87
C SER A 143 -12.73 7.13 -4.87
N PRO A 144 -12.17 7.42 -6.07
CA PRO A 144 -10.82 7.10 -6.52
C PRO A 144 -9.76 7.94 -5.81
N LEU A 145 -8.60 7.30 -5.56
CA LEU A 145 -7.48 7.91 -4.84
C LEU A 145 -6.98 9.16 -5.58
N LYS A 146 -7.23 10.34 -5.00
CA LYS A 146 -6.74 11.62 -5.52
C LYS A 146 -5.58 12.19 -4.72
N TYR A 147 -5.49 11.81 -3.47
CA TYR A 147 -4.41 12.13 -2.57
C TYR A 147 -3.96 10.87 -1.85
N ASP A 148 -2.66 10.60 -1.87
CA ASP A 148 -2.02 9.55 -1.10
C ASP A 148 -1.40 10.16 0.16
N PRO A 149 -2.02 9.98 1.32
CA PRO A 149 -1.52 10.59 2.56
C PRO A 149 -0.17 10.03 2.99
N THR A 150 0.11 8.79 2.63
CA THR A 150 1.34 8.10 3.05
C THR A 150 2.58 8.59 2.32
N ALA A 151 2.40 9.10 1.10
CA ALA A 151 3.46 9.70 0.28
C ALA A 151 3.32 11.23 0.16
N LYS A 152 2.27 11.82 0.74
CA LYS A 152 1.88 13.23 0.57
C LYS A 152 1.79 13.62 -0.92
N ALA A 153 1.30 12.69 -1.75
CA ALA A 153 1.29 12.84 -3.19
C ALA A 153 -0.13 13.06 -3.72
N ILE A 154 -0.26 14.06 -4.61
CA ILE A 154 -1.51 14.38 -5.27
C ILE A 154 -1.50 13.80 -6.67
N TYR A 155 -2.55 13.09 -7.03
CA TYR A 155 -2.74 12.53 -8.35
C TYR A 155 -3.64 13.44 -9.19
N SER A 156 -3.01 14.29 -10.01
CA SER A 156 -3.68 15.07 -11.03
C SER A 156 -4.05 14.16 -12.22
N GLY A 157 -5.32 14.15 -12.61
CA GLY A 157 -5.78 13.44 -13.80
C GLY A 157 -6.63 12.20 -13.52
N SER A 158 -7.01 11.51 -14.61
CA SER A 158 -7.91 10.36 -14.63
C SER A 158 -7.19 9.01 -14.51
N GLY A 159 -5.94 8.98 -14.04
CA GLY A 159 -5.16 7.75 -13.90
C GLY A 159 -5.90 6.69 -13.08
N LYS A 160 -5.91 5.46 -13.57
CA LYS A 160 -6.55 4.33 -12.90
C LYS A 160 -5.87 4.02 -11.57
N GLU A 161 -6.61 3.52 -10.59
CA GLU A 161 -6.07 3.24 -9.24
C GLU A 161 -4.94 2.19 -9.25
N TRP A 162 -4.97 1.23 -10.16
CA TRP A 162 -3.90 0.22 -10.28
C TRP A 162 -2.52 0.82 -10.62
N SER A 163 -2.47 2.03 -11.20
CA SER A 163 -1.20 2.73 -11.43
C SER A 163 -0.63 3.37 -10.16
N LYS A 164 -1.44 3.55 -9.12
CA LYS A 164 -1.10 4.20 -7.85
C LYS A 164 -0.89 3.21 -6.71
N LEU A 165 -1.67 2.13 -6.74
CA LEU A 165 -1.67 1.08 -5.74
C LEU A 165 -1.25 -0.26 -6.36
N SER A 166 -0.61 -1.10 -5.56
CA SER A 166 -0.31 -2.49 -5.92
C SER A 166 -0.97 -3.44 -4.93
N LYS A 167 -1.46 -4.57 -5.42
CA LYS A 167 -1.95 -5.65 -4.57
C LYS A 167 -0.90 -6.77 -4.48
N ILE A 168 -0.96 -7.56 -3.41
CA ILE A 168 -0.27 -8.85 -3.38
C ILE A 168 -1.09 -9.78 -4.27
N GLY A 169 -0.62 -9.97 -5.51
CA GLY A 169 -1.29 -10.83 -6.46
C GLY A 169 -0.86 -12.28 -6.34
N SER A 170 -1.74 -13.19 -6.73
CA SER A 170 -1.41 -14.61 -6.92
C SER A 170 -0.45 -14.84 -8.11
N GLU A 171 -0.26 -13.83 -8.96
CA GLU A 171 0.63 -13.85 -10.10
C GLU A 171 2.13 -13.81 -9.72
N GLY A 172 2.42 -13.66 -8.44
CA GLY A 172 3.78 -13.54 -7.91
C GLY A 172 4.43 -14.87 -7.49
N ARG A 173 4.01 -16.04 -7.99
CA ARG A 173 4.67 -17.32 -7.64
C ARG A 173 6.18 -17.26 -7.83
N SER A 174 6.63 -16.74 -8.96
CA SER A 174 8.06 -16.59 -9.24
C SER A 174 8.75 -15.65 -8.26
N THR A 175 8.13 -14.55 -7.89
CA THR A 175 8.66 -13.61 -6.89
C THR A 175 8.68 -14.25 -5.50
N ALA A 176 7.59 -14.89 -5.07
CA ALA A 176 7.51 -15.56 -3.78
C ALA A 176 8.58 -16.66 -3.67
N THR A 177 8.71 -17.53 -4.68
CA THR A 177 9.74 -18.58 -4.72
C THR A 177 11.14 -17.98 -4.66
N THR A 178 11.39 -16.88 -5.37
CA THR A 178 12.68 -16.19 -5.38
C THR A 178 13.04 -15.63 -4.00
N VAL A 179 12.10 -14.91 -3.36
CA VAL A 179 12.29 -14.33 -2.03
C VAL A 179 12.52 -15.42 -0.99
N LEU A 180 11.69 -16.45 -0.97
CA LEU A 180 11.84 -17.58 -0.03
C LEU A 180 13.17 -18.31 -0.22
N SER A 181 13.58 -18.54 -1.46
CA SER A 181 14.88 -19.20 -1.76
C SER A 181 16.05 -18.34 -1.30
N TYR A 182 15.99 -17.04 -1.57
CA TYR A 182 17.01 -16.08 -1.13
C TYR A 182 17.13 -16.02 0.39
N GLU A 183 16.00 -15.86 1.10
CA GLU A 183 15.96 -15.82 2.56
C GLU A 183 16.46 -17.11 3.19
N ASN A 184 16.15 -18.26 2.62
CA ASN A 184 16.68 -19.54 3.11
C ASN A 184 18.22 -19.61 3.00
N VAL A 185 18.79 -19.14 1.89
CA VAL A 185 20.27 -19.08 1.74
C VAL A 185 20.88 -18.12 2.76
N ILE A 186 20.26 -16.95 3.00
CA ILE A 186 20.73 -16.00 4.02
C ILE A 186 20.70 -16.63 5.42
N LYS A 187 19.58 -17.30 5.77
CA LYS A 187 19.45 -17.98 7.07
C LYS A 187 20.49 -19.08 7.27
N MET A 188 20.75 -19.88 6.24
CA MET A 188 21.80 -20.91 6.30
C MET A 188 23.18 -20.27 6.54
N ARG A 189 23.53 -19.20 5.85
CA ARG A 189 24.77 -18.45 6.07
C ARG A 189 24.88 -17.89 7.49
N ASN A 190 23.80 -17.31 8.00
CA ASN A 190 23.76 -16.77 9.37
C ASN A 190 23.83 -17.86 10.44
N ALA A 191 23.45 -19.10 10.09
CA ALA A 191 23.61 -20.29 10.93
C ALA A 191 24.98 -20.94 10.80
N ASN A 192 25.95 -20.28 10.16
CA ASN A 192 27.31 -20.76 9.92
C ASN A 192 27.39 -22.10 9.16
N VAL A 193 26.45 -22.38 8.27
CA VAL A 193 26.54 -23.47 7.33
C VAL A 193 27.67 -23.17 6.33
N GLU A 194 28.49 -24.18 6.03
CA GLU A 194 29.56 -24.02 5.06
C GLU A 194 29.05 -23.46 3.73
N PRO A 195 29.72 -22.46 3.11
CA PRO A 195 29.26 -21.81 1.88
C PRO A 195 28.96 -22.79 0.73
N ALA A 196 29.71 -23.91 0.69
CA ALA A 196 29.52 -24.98 -0.30
C ALA A 196 28.17 -25.71 -0.14
N ASP A 197 27.64 -25.73 1.08
CA ASP A 197 26.41 -26.43 1.45
C ASP A 197 25.18 -25.48 1.53
N CYS A 198 25.39 -24.17 1.42
CA CYS A 198 24.31 -23.17 1.34
C CYS A 198 23.61 -23.24 -0.02
N LYS A 199 22.82 -24.29 -0.27
CA LYS A 199 22.13 -24.56 -1.52
C LYS A 199 20.65 -24.81 -1.27
N VAL A 200 19.82 -24.26 -2.12
CA VAL A 200 18.38 -24.52 -2.16
C VAL A 200 18.03 -25.13 -3.51
N MET A 201 17.33 -26.25 -3.50
CA MET A 201 16.84 -26.90 -4.70
C MET A 201 15.31 -26.76 -4.75
N THR A 202 14.81 -26.24 -5.84
CA THR A 202 13.37 -26.11 -6.08
C THR A 202 12.98 -26.95 -7.28
N PHE A 203 11.81 -27.57 -7.21
CA PHE A 203 11.27 -28.39 -8.29
C PHE A 203 9.98 -27.75 -8.81
N VAL A 204 9.85 -27.75 -10.12
CA VAL A 204 8.62 -27.39 -10.84
C VAL A 204 8.35 -28.47 -11.88
N ASP A 205 7.07 -28.73 -12.13
CA ASP A 205 6.63 -29.81 -13.02
C ASP A 205 6.84 -29.52 -14.51
N ALA A 206 6.95 -28.22 -14.88
CA ALA A 206 7.13 -27.81 -16.26
C ALA A 206 8.53 -27.20 -16.50
N ARG A 207 9.19 -27.61 -17.59
CA ARG A 207 10.50 -27.04 -18.02
C ARG A 207 10.41 -25.55 -18.29
N GLN A 208 9.30 -25.11 -18.86
CA GLN A 208 9.07 -23.71 -19.18
C GLN A 208 9.01 -22.85 -17.91
N ASP A 209 8.32 -23.34 -16.88
CA ASP A 209 8.22 -22.66 -15.59
C ASP A 209 9.57 -22.64 -14.86
N ALA A 210 10.38 -23.71 -14.96
CA ALA A 210 11.74 -23.73 -14.42
C ALA A 210 12.62 -22.68 -15.10
N ALA A 211 12.56 -22.51 -16.41
CA ALA A 211 13.31 -21.51 -17.14
C ALA A 211 12.88 -20.08 -16.78
N LEU A 212 11.57 -19.82 -16.70
CA LEU A 212 11.02 -18.54 -16.26
C LEU A 212 11.42 -18.21 -14.83
N GLN A 213 11.35 -19.18 -13.90
CA GLN A 213 11.77 -19.00 -12.50
C GLN A 213 13.26 -18.67 -12.40
N SER A 214 14.10 -19.35 -13.17
CA SER A 214 15.54 -19.10 -13.19
C SER A 214 15.87 -17.70 -13.72
N GLY A 215 15.21 -17.27 -14.81
CA GLY A 215 15.33 -15.91 -15.34
C GLY A 215 14.91 -14.87 -14.31
N HIS A 216 13.75 -15.06 -13.70
CA HIS A 216 13.24 -14.17 -12.66
C HIS A 216 14.18 -14.06 -11.46
N PHE A 217 14.76 -15.18 -11.01
CA PHE A 217 15.73 -15.18 -9.90
C PHE A 217 16.96 -14.33 -10.24
N ASN A 218 17.55 -14.54 -11.42
CA ASN A 218 18.71 -13.78 -11.85
C ASN A 218 18.43 -12.28 -11.96
N ASP A 219 17.27 -11.91 -12.53
CA ASP A 219 16.86 -10.51 -12.66
C ASP A 219 16.59 -9.89 -11.29
N PHE A 220 15.94 -10.61 -10.37
CA PHE A 220 15.69 -10.15 -9.02
C PHE A 220 17.00 -9.81 -8.29
N ILE A 221 17.97 -10.72 -8.31
CA ILE A 221 19.28 -10.51 -7.65
C ILE A 221 20.02 -9.35 -8.31
N ARG A 222 20.01 -9.26 -9.64
CA ARG A 222 20.67 -8.18 -10.39
C ARG A 222 20.07 -6.82 -10.05
N ILE A 223 18.74 -6.70 -10.09
CA ILE A 223 18.03 -5.46 -9.75
C ILE A 223 18.24 -5.10 -8.29
N GLY A 224 18.19 -6.09 -7.39
CA GLY A 224 18.45 -5.90 -5.95
C GLY A 224 19.85 -5.32 -5.69
N LYS A 225 20.88 -5.87 -6.35
CA LYS A 225 22.26 -5.36 -6.25
C LYS A 225 22.37 -3.91 -6.75
N ILE A 226 21.77 -3.60 -7.89
CA ILE A 226 21.79 -2.23 -8.45
C ILE A 226 21.08 -1.25 -7.51
N ARG A 227 19.90 -1.61 -7.00
CA ARG A 227 19.17 -0.77 -6.03
C ARG A 227 19.96 -0.54 -4.75
N SER A 228 20.58 -1.58 -4.21
CA SER A 228 21.44 -1.47 -3.02
C SER A 228 22.65 -0.57 -3.28
N ALA A 229 23.28 -0.70 -4.44
CA ALA A 229 24.42 0.16 -4.81
C ALA A 229 24.00 1.62 -4.98
N ILE A 230 22.83 1.90 -5.58
CA ILE A 230 22.28 3.26 -5.69
C ILE A 230 22.00 3.82 -4.28
N TRP A 231 21.35 3.03 -3.42
CA TRP A 231 21.06 3.44 -2.05
C TRP A 231 22.35 3.80 -1.28
N ASN A 232 23.36 2.95 -1.34
CA ASN A 232 24.63 3.19 -0.67
C ASN A 232 25.33 4.43 -1.23
N ALA A 233 25.33 4.62 -2.55
CA ALA A 233 25.89 5.79 -3.20
C ALA A 233 25.22 7.10 -2.74
N VAL A 234 23.90 7.09 -2.60
CA VAL A 234 23.14 8.26 -2.13
C VAL A 234 23.34 8.48 -0.63
N LYS A 235 23.35 7.40 0.17
CA LYS A 235 23.52 7.48 1.62
C LYS A 235 24.90 8.00 2.04
N GLU A 236 25.96 7.65 1.29
CA GLU A 236 27.35 8.09 1.57
C GLU A 236 27.66 9.49 1.02
N ALA A 237 26.75 10.08 0.26
CA ALA A 237 26.97 11.40 -0.31
C ALA A 237 26.60 12.51 0.67
N ASP A 238 27.51 13.43 0.92
CA ASP A 238 27.30 14.62 1.74
C ASP A 238 26.49 15.70 1.01
N GLU A 239 26.39 15.60 -0.33
CA GLU A 239 25.72 16.57 -1.20
C GLU A 239 24.82 15.85 -2.23
N PRO A 240 23.83 16.54 -2.82
CA PRO A 240 23.02 15.99 -3.90
C PRO A 240 23.87 15.51 -5.07
N ILE A 241 23.60 14.28 -5.54
CA ILE A 241 24.37 13.64 -6.61
C ILE A 241 23.73 13.97 -7.97
N GLY A 242 24.51 14.58 -8.87
CA GLY A 242 24.11 14.76 -10.26
C GLY A 242 24.13 13.46 -11.06
N SER A 243 23.40 13.45 -12.18
CA SER A 243 23.28 12.27 -13.07
C SER A 243 24.62 11.81 -13.66
N ASP A 244 25.59 12.70 -13.79
CA ASP A 244 26.94 12.45 -14.29
C ASP A 244 27.82 11.67 -13.29
N ARG A 245 27.57 11.85 -12.01
CA ARG A 245 28.36 11.23 -10.93
C ARG A 245 27.77 9.92 -10.42
N ILE A 246 26.45 9.76 -10.48
CA ILE A 246 25.76 8.61 -9.87
C ILE A 246 26.23 7.28 -10.46
N ALA A 247 26.43 7.20 -11.77
CA ALA A 247 26.86 5.97 -12.43
C ALA A 247 28.22 5.48 -11.90
N ARG A 248 29.17 6.39 -11.69
CA ARG A 248 30.49 6.07 -11.14
C ARG A 248 30.43 5.60 -9.70
N LEU A 249 29.59 6.24 -8.87
CA LEU A 249 29.43 5.86 -7.48
C LEU A 249 28.72 4.49 -7.35
N VAL A 250 27.70 4.25 -8.14
CA VAL A 250 26.99 2.96 -8.19
C VAL A 250 27.95 1.85 -8.62
N PHE A 251 28.78 2.10 -9.64
CA PHE A 251 29.78 1.13 -10.08
C PHE A 251 30.77 0.75 -8.97
N LYS A 252 31.24 1.74 -8.18
CA LYS A 252 32.08 1.50 -7.00
C LYS A 252 31.41 0.58 -5.98
N HIS A 253 30.12 0.78 -5.71
CA HIS A 253 29.37 -0.03 -4.74
C HIS A 253 28.95 -1.41 -5.26
N LEU A 254 29.01 -1.63 -6.57
CA LEU A 254 28.80 -2.96 -7.15
C LEU A 254 30.04 -3.87 -7.02
N HIS A 255 31.19 -3.31 -6.55
CA HIS A 255 32.48 -4.00 -6.47
C HIS A 255 32.94 -4.60 -7.81
N LEU A 256 32.65 -3.88 -8.91
CA LEU A 256 33.05 -4.20 -10.28
C LEU A 256 34.27 -3.37 -10.68
#